data_d961c9234455dbc1f1858b70ceb93d09
#
_entry.id   d961c9234455dbc1f1858b70ceb93d09
#
_cell.length_a   1.000
_cell.length_b   1.000
_cell.length_c   1.000
_cell.angle_alpha   90.00
_cell.angle_beta   90.00
_cell.angle_gamma   90.00
#
_symmetry.space_group_name_H-M   'P 1'
#
loop_
_entity.id
_entity.type
_entity.pdbx_description
1 polymer ?
#
loop_
_entity_poly.entity_id
_entity_poly.type
_entity_poly.pdbx_seq_one_letter_code
_entity_poly.pdbx_strand_id
1 'polypeptide(L)'
;MSKKHPEHERNHGRNTFAEEADSSDDTLKEDFSSWESDDDTDNRDSGSTFEQNRARARASLEKRRKNREWKIRARKKRHRQIILKSLLAILLAVAAIAGILTIRRQAKNADQQVSRLAQAAVSSNNVETGSISASEAITSGSAAPEEPQAAVTVTPEPVNQVSLVACGDNLIHQRLYEQAAPRSADGTYDFGYLYQGVSPFIKEHDAAWIDVETLINDVYEPSGYPVFSTPGADGQSLIDAGFNVFSLSNNHVYDYLGDGIQATLDFWNTKRDQGIITTGLWTPGDYSNIPILEKNGYKIAFLTYTEVTNNDEPADTPERVIYMSETDTIQQQIAQARQSADAVVVSCHWGVEDSHDVTDEQRAAAQNIADWGADVIIGDHPHVIQDGQWIQASDGRQVFCVYSLGNLVSTQEQPDELIGVMLDCTLSFTDNGNGTKTCTIQNPRLIPTVTDYGEGGTNSHTVLFSDYTEEQADAHGIRENNPEFSLEYIKGVLETNISGDFLYLDNPLKDSAAEGN
;
A
#
# COMPACT_ATOMS: atom_id res chain seq x y z
N MET A 1 -20.07 -63.83 -3.08
CA MET A 1 -20.54 -63.52 -4.43
C MET A 1 -20.07 -62.10 -4.71
N SER A 2 -18.96 -61.89 -5.20
CA SER A 2 -18.33 -61.75 -6.52
C SER A 2 -19.14 -60.98 -7.56
N LYS A 3 -18.58 -59.82 -8.01
CA LYS A 3 -18.45 -59.30 -9.38
C LYS A 3 -18.06 -57.82 -9.26
N LYS A 4 -16.79 -57.40 -9.51
CA LYS A 4 -16.05 -57.13 -10.77
C LYS A 4 -16.48 -55.86 -11.49
N HIS A 5 -15.46 -55.00 -11.68
CA HIS A 5 -15.31 -53.78 -12.52
C HIS A 5 -15.86 -53.86 -13.96
N PRO A 6 -15.98 -52.74 -14.67
CA PRO A 6 -14.88 -52.42 -15.58
C PRO A 6 -14.46 -50.94 -15.65
N GLU A 7 -13.20 -50.80 -16.05
CA GLU A 7 -12.45 -49.61 -16.50
C GLU A 7 -13.06 -48.97 -17.73
N HIS A 8 -12.89 -47.66 -17.85
CA HIS A 8 -12.90 -46.98 -19.16
C HIS A 8 -11.73 -46.02 -19.26
N GLU A 9 -10.74 -46.43 -20.02
CA GLU A 9 -9.72 -45.58 -20.65
C GLU A 9 -10.36 -44.53 -21.53
N ARG A 10 -9.78 -43.31 -21.52
CA ARG A 10 -9.72 -42.48 -22.72
C ARG A 10 -8.40 -41.68 -22.79
N ASN A 11 -7.82 -41.88 -23.90
CA ASN A 11 -6.52 -41.59 -24.45
C ASN A 11 -6.40 -40.16 -24.98
N HIS A 12 -5.21 -39.61 -24.82
CA HIS A 12 -4.38 -38.77 -25.70
C HIS A 12 -4.73 -37.33 -26.08
N GLY A 13 -3.81 -36.46 -25.74
CA GLY A 13 -3.39 -35.27 -26.44
C GLY A 13 -2.05 -34.79 -25.92
N ARG A 14 -0.95 -35.37 -26.43
CA ARG A 14 0.41 -34.84 -26.21
C ARG A 14 0.59 -33.57 -27.00
N ASN A 15 1.04 -32.49 -26.35
CA ASN A 15 1.85 -31.47 -26.99
C ASN A 15 3.11 -31.28 -26.14
N THR A 16 4.22 -31.64 -26.78
CA THR A 16 5.58 -31.55 -26.29
C THR A 16 6.08 -30.14 -26.53
N PHE A 17 6.39 -29.40 -25.45
CA PHE A 17 7.46 -28.40 -25.47
C PHE A 17 8.45 -28.80 -24.39
N ALA A 18 9.67 -29.07 -24.83
CA ALA A 18 10.79 -29.41 -23.98
C ALA A 18 11.27 -28.14 -23.26
N GLU A 19 11.19 -28.17 -21.93
CA GLU A 19 11.99 -27.28 -21.09
C GLU A 19 13.14 -28.09 -20.50
N GLU A 20 14.34 -27.61 -20.77
CA GLU A 20 15.54 -28.01 -20.08
C GLU A 20 15.45 -27.47 -18.63
N ALA A 21 15.05 -28.32 -17.70
CA ALA A 21 15.18 -28.06 -16.27
C ALA A 21 16.64 -28.34 -15.86
N ASP A 22 17.32 -27.27 -15.48
CA ASP A 22 18.65 -27.32 -14.89
C ASP A 22 18.58 -27.96 -13.50
N SER A 23 19.19 -29.12 -13.39
CA SER A 23 19.26 -29.94 -12.18
C SER A 23 20.42 -29.44 -11.30
N SER A 24 20.13 -28.63 -10.31
CA SER A 24 21.11 -28.29 -9.25
C SER A 24 20.48 -27.92 -7.89
N ASP A 25 19.44 -28.67 -7.46
CA ASP A 25 18.80 -28.42 -6.15
C ASP A 25 18.75 -29.67 -5.25
N ASP A 26 19.69 -30.59 -5.39
CA ASP A 26 19.69 -31.87 -4.66
C ASP A 26 20.67 -31.93 -3.45
N THR A 27 21.19 -30.78 -2.98
CA THR A 27 22.15 -30.76 -1.84
C THR A 27 21.59 -30.16 -0.55
N LEU A 28 20.29 -29.91 -0.44
CA LEU A 28 19.67 -29.31 0.78
C LEU A 28 18.77 -30.26 1.58
N LYS A 29 18.79 -31.57 1.31
CA LYS A 29 17.92 -32.53 2.01
C LYS A 29 18.59 -33.37 3.10
N GLU A 30 19.87 -33.17 3.40
CA GLU A 30 20.58 -34.06 4.32
C GLU A 30 20.84 -33.54 5.76
N ASP A 31 20.37 -32.36 6.15
CA ASP A 31 20.71 -31.81 7.49
C ASP A 31 19.54 -31.74 8.50
N PHE A 32 18.40 -32.35 8.22
CA PHE A 32 17.23 -32.30 9.12
C PHE A 32 16.85 -33.58 9.83
N SER A 33 17.63 -34.67 9.71
CA SER A 33 17.25 -35.99 10.27
C SER A 33 17.88 -36.34 11.63
N SER A 34 18.46 -35.39 12.37
CA SER A 34 19.12 -35.67 13.65
C SER A 34 18.50 -35.05 14.90
N TRP A 35 17.19 -34.73 14.86
CA TRP A 35 16.50 -34.10 15.99
C TRP A 35 15.32 -34.93 16.53
N GLU A 36 15.46 -36.23 16.60
CA GLU A 36 14.57 -37.08 17.41
C GLU A 36 15.34 -37.77 18.54
N SER A 37 14.77 -37.62 19.74
CA SER A 37 15.09 -38.22 21.02
C SER A 37 16.30 -37.64 21.78
N ASP A 38 16.00 -36.85 22.82
CA ASP A 38 16.38 -37.21 24.19
C ASP A 38 15.57 -36.35 25.17
N ASP A 39 14.61 -37.03 25.77
CA ASP A 39 13.87 -36.60 26.94
C ASP A 39 14.81 -36.83 28.15
N ASP A 40 15.36 -35.77 28.74
CA ASP A 40 15.75 -35.83 30.16
C ASP A 40 15.87 -34.43 30.78
N THR A 41 15.19 -34.30 31.89
CA THR A 41 15.14 -33.23 32.85
C THR A 41 16.52 -32.74 33.28
N ASP A 42 16.86 -31.43 33.03
CA ASP A 42 17.43 -30.60 34.10
C ASP A 42 17.42 -29.10 33.72
N ASN A 43 16.82 -28.30 34.57
CA ASN A 43 16.61 -26.88 34.45
C ASN A 43 17.85 -26.11 34.88
N ARG A 44 18.71 -25.71 33.90
CA ARG A 44 19.74 -24.65 34.03
C ARG A 44 20.56 -24.54 32.74
N ASP A 45 20.01 -23.95 31.68
CA ASP A 45 20.76 -23.23 30.63
C ASP A 45 19.88 -22.59 29.53
N SER A 46 18.93 -21.77 29.92
CA SER A 46 18.04 -21.10 28.94
C SER A 46 18.71 -19.97 28.15
N GLY A 47 19.80 -19.39 28.67
CA GLY A 47 20.52 -18.29 28.00
C GLY A 47 21.41 -18.73 26.83
N SER A 48 22.00 -19.92 26.92
CA SER A 48 22.94 -20.40 25.90
C SER A 48 22.24 -20.87 24.62
N THR A 49 21.10 -21.48 24.76
CA THR A 49 20.27 -21.97 23.62
C THR A 49 19.65 -20.82 22.83
N PHE A 50 19.21 -19.78 23.52
CA PHE A 50 18.64 -18.58 22.90
C PHE A 50 19.68 -17.81 22.07
N GLU A 51 20.87 -17.57 22.62
CA GLU A 51 21.97 -16.92 21.87
C GLU A 51 22.44 -17.75 20.68
N GLN A 52 22.49 -19.08 20.81
CA GLN A 52 22.85 -19.96 19.70
C GLN A 52 21.80 -19.95 18.58
N ASN A 53 20.51 -19.95 18.92
CA ASN A 53 19.43 -19.86 17.94
C ASN A 53 19.41 -18.48 17.27
N ARG A 54 19.64 -17.42 18.02
CA ARG A 54 19.79 -16.05 17.49
C ARG A 54 21.00 -15.92 16.55
N ALA A 55 22.13 -16.55 16.89
CA ALA A 55 23.32 -16.57 16.03
C ALA A 55 23.10 -17.38 14.75
N ARG A 56 22.37 -18.51 14.82
CA ARG A 56 22.00 -19.32 13.64
C ARG A 56 21.01 -18.58 12.74
N ALA A 57 20.00 -17.91 13.32
CA ALA A 57 19.05 -17.08 12.59
C ALA A 57 19.78 -15.93 11.87
N ARG A 58 20.70 -15.21 12.55
CA ARG A 58 21.53 -14.16 11.93
C ARG A 58 22.41 -14.69 10.79
N ALA A 59 23.03 -15.85 10.94
CA ALA A 59 23.86 -16.46 9.90
C ALA A 59 23.03 -16.90 8.67
N SER A 60 21.83 -17.44 8.91
CA SER A 60 20.88 -17.79 7.86
C SER A 60 20.42 -16.53 7.09
N LEU A 61 20.08 -15.47 7.81
CA LEU A 61 19.67 -14.18 7.24
C LEU A 61 20.78 -13.51 6.45
N GLU A 62 22.04 -13.55 6.92
CA GLU A 62 23.16 -13.02 6.15
C GLU A 62 23.38 -13.80 4.84
N LYS A 63 23.18 -15.12 4.86
CA LYS A 63 23.22 -15.96 3.66
C LYS A 63 22.06 -15.59 2.69
N ARG A 64 20.86 -15.38 3.23
CA ARG A 64 19.67 -14.97 2.45
C ARG A 64 19.84 -13.56 1.90
N ARG A 65 20.34 -12.59 2.69
CA ARG A 65 20.68 -11.23 2.26
C ARG A 65 21.66 -11.24 1.07
N LYS A 66 22.75 -12.01 1.16
CA LYS A 66 23.71 -12.16 0.05
C LYS A 66 23.10 -12.79 -1.19
N ASN A 67 22.19 -13.76 -1.03
CA ASN A 67 21.44 -14.37 -2.14
C ASN A 67 20.44 -13.38 -2.75
N ARG A 68 19.76 -12.56 -1.93
CA ARG A 68 18.84 -11.51 -2.38
C ARG A 68 19.60 -10.42 -3.15
N GLU A 69 20.72 -9.93 -2.62
CA GLU A 69 21.57 -8.96 -3.32
C GLU A 69 22.05 -9.51 -4.68
N TRP A 70 22.42 -10.79 -4.74
CA TRP A 70 22.79 -11.42 -6.01
C TRP A 70 21.60 -11.48 -6.99
N LYS A 71 20.40 -11.86 -6.51
CA LYS A 71 19.18 -11.88 -7.34
C LYS A 71 18.81 -10.48 -7.84
N ILE A 72 18.90 -9.46 -6.96
CA ILE A 72 18.64 -8.05 -7.33
C ILE A 72 19.67 -7.58 -8.38
N ARG A 73 20.97 -7.85 -8.19
CA ARG A 73 22.00 -7.49 -9.18
C ARG A 73 21.81 -8.22 -10.51
N ALA A 74 21.40 -9.49 -10.46
CA ALA A 74 21.06 -10.26 -11.67
C ALA A 74 19.81 -9.70 -12.38
N ARG A 75 18.77 -9.31 -11.61
CA ARG A 75 17.55 -8.67 -12.12
C ARG A 75 17.84 -7.29 -12.73
N LYS A 76 18.60 -6.42 -12.03
CA LYS A 76 19.05 -5.13 -12.58
C LYS A 76 19.87 -5.30 -13.86
N LYS A 77 20.72 -6.33 -13.95
CA LYS A 77 21.47 -6.64 -15.16
C LYS A 77 20.57 -7.09 -16.31
N ARG A 78 19.57 -7.95 -16.05
CA ARG A 78 18.55 -8.36 -17.04
C ARG A 78 17.72 -7.16 -17.50
N HIS A 79 17.26 -6.33 -16.56
CA HIS A 79 16.47 -5.14 -16.88
C HIS A 79 17.25 -4.15 -17.77
N ARG A 80 18.52 -3.87 -17.44
CA ARG A 80 19.39 -3.06 -18.33
C ARG A 80 19.55 -3.67 -19.72
N GLN A 81 19.61 -5.00 -19.83
CA GLN A 81 19.70 -5.66 -21.14
C GLN A 81 18.39 -5.57 -21.92
N ILE A 82 17.24 -5.64 -21.27
CA ILE A 82 15.92 -5.46 -21.88
C ILE A 82 15.78 -4.03 -22.38
N ILE A 83 16.08 -3.03 -21.54
CA ILE A 83 16.04 -1.60 -21.91
C ILE A 83 16.96 -1.35 -23.12
N LEU A 84 18.18 -1.89 -23.11
CA LEU A 84 19.11 -1.71 -24.23
C LEU A 84 18.59 -2.32 -25.53
N LYS A 85 17.96 -3.50 -25.46
CA LYS A 85 17.32 -4.17 -26.61
C LYS A 85 16.10 -3.39 -27.10
N SER A 86 15.29 -2.86 -26.20
CA SER A 86 14.12 -2.04 -26.54
C SER A 86 14.53 -0.72 -27.20
N LEU A 87 15.55 -0.04 -26.67
CA LEU A 87 16.09 1.18 -27.29
C LEU A 87 16.65 0.91 -28.69
N LEU A 88 17.33 -0.22 -28.88
CA LEU A 88 17.83 -0.61 -30.22
C LEU A 88 16.68 -0.89 -31.18
N ALA A 89 15.63 -1.57 -30.74
CA ALA A 89 14.43 -1.82 -31.55
C ALA A 89 13.70 -0.52 -31.92
N ILE A 90 13.57 0.43 -31.00
CA ILE A 90 13.00 1.76 -31.27
C ILE A 90 13.86 2.52 -32.30
N LEU A 91 15.18 2.47 -32.17
CA LEU A 91 16.09 3.14 -33.10
C LEU A 91 15.97 2.57 -34.53
N LEU A 92 15.83 1.26 -34.63
CA LEU A 92 15.60 0.58 -35.91
C LEU A 92 14.22 0.94 -36.51
N ALA A 93 13.19 1.02 -35.70
CA ALA A 93 11.85 1.44 -36.13
C ALA A 93 11.84 2.90 -36.60
N VAL A 94 12.50 3.81 -35.90
CA VAL A 94 12.65 5.21 -36.31
C VAL A 94 13.42 5.32 -37.65
N ALA A 95 14.49 4.55 -37.83
CA ALA A 95 15.24 4.50 -39.09
C ALA A 95 14.38 3.98 -40.27
N ALA A 96 13.57 2.95 -40.03
CA ALA A 96 12.64 2.41 -41.03
C ALA A 96 11.55 3.44 -41.41
N ILE A 97 10.97 4.15 -40.42
CA ILE A 97 9.98 5.21 -40.66
C ILE A 97 10.61 6.37 -41.46
N ALA A 98 11.83 6.79 -41.10
CA ALA A 98 12.56 7.82 -41.84
C ALA A 98 12.82 7.41 -43.30
N GLY A 99 13.18 6.15 -43.52
CA GLY A 99 13.34 5.57 -44.88
C GLY A 99 12.03 5.64 -45.67
N ILE A 100 10.91 5.21 -45.10
CA ILE A 100 9.58 5.25 -45.74
C ILE A 100 9.15 6.69 -46.04
N LEU A 101 9.39 7.62 -45.13
CA LEU A 101 9.07 9.05 -45.32
C LEU A 101 9.93 9.65 -46.46
N THR A 102 11.18 9.25 -46.59
CA THR A 102 12.08 9.71 -47.66
C THR A 102 11.60 9.18 -49.03
N ILE A 103 11.21 7.91 -49.10
CA ILE A 103 10.64 7.31 -50.32
C ILE A 103 9.32 7.99 -50.70
N ARG A 104 8.43 8.24 -49.73
CA ARG A 104 7.16 8.96 -49.97
C ARG A 104 7.37 10.39 -50.43
N ARG A 105 8.41 11.07 -49.91
CA ARG A 105 8.77 12.44 -50.31
C ARG A 105 9.31 12.46 -51.76
N GLN A 106 10.10 11.46 -52.15
CA GLN A 106 10.59 11.31 -53.53
C GLN A 106 9.45 11.02 -54.52
N ALA A 107 8.51 10.12 -54.14
CA ALA A 107 7.32 9.83 -54.94
C ALA A 107 6.44 11.07 -55.13
N LYS A 108 6.19 11.85 -54.05
CA LYS A 108 5.41 13.10 -54.10
C LYS A 108 6.06 14.19 -54.95
N ASN A 109 7.39 14.26 -54.98
CA ASN A 109 8.13 15.19 -55.84
C ASN A 109 8.05 14.77 -57.30
N ALA A 110 8.04 13.46 -57.62
CA ALA A 110 7.84 12.95 -58.98
C ALA A 110 6.41 13.27 -59.49
N ASP A 111 5.37 13.05 -58.65
CA ASP A 111 3.97 13.41 -58.98
C ASP A 111 3.77 14.91 -59.21
N GLN A 112 4.42 15.75 -58.39
CA GLN A 112 4.40 17.20 -58.61
C GLN A 112 5.06 17.63 -59.91
N GLN A 113 6.11 16.94 -60.34
CA GLN A 113 6.79 17.18 -61.60
C GLN A 113 5.90 16.80 -62.78
N VAL A 114 5.17 15.67 -62.66
CA VAL A 114 4.18 15.25 -63.68
C VAL A 114 2.98 16.21 -63.70
N SER A 115 2.48 16.66 -62.54
CA SER A 115 1.36 17.62 -62.45
C SER A 115 1.72 19.01 -62.98
N ARG A 116 2.96 19.48 -62.83
CA ARG A 116 3.44 20.75 -63.44
C ARG A 116 3.52 20.68 -64.96
N LEU A 117 3.82 19.53 -65.52
CA LEU A 117 3.81 19.31 -66.94
C LEU A 117 2.39 19.22 -67.53
N ALA A 118 1.43 18.74 -66.72
CA ALA A 118 0.00 18.68 -67.07
C ALA A 118 -0.73 20.05 -66.94
N GLN A 119 -0.38 20.87 -65.94
CA GLN A 119 -0.97 22.21 -65.72
C GLN A 119 -0.50 23.27 -66.74
N ALA A 120 0.58 23.05 -67.43
CA ALA A 120 0.99 23.91 -68.54
C ALA A 120 0.08 23.77 -69.77
N ALA A 121 -0.88 22.82 -69.78
CA ALA A 121 -1.75 22.52 -70.89
C ALA A 121 -3.21 23.02 -70.72
N VAL A 122 -3.63 23.53 -69.53
CA VAL A 122 -5.00 24.00 -69.34
C VAL A 122 -4.97 25.32 -68.53
N SER A 123 -4.96 26.43 -69.26
CA SER A 123 -5.26 27.76 -68.72
C SER A 123 -6.55 28.23 -69.33
N SER A 124 -7.63 28.39 -68.52
CA SER A 124 -8.59 29.46 -68.62
C SER A 124 -9.96 29.13 -67.95
N ASN A 125 -10.47 30.14 -67.26
CA ASN A 125 -11.86 30.50 -66.90
C ASN A 125 -12.31 30.36 -65.43
N ASN A 126 -12.29 31.50 -64.78
CA ASN A 126 -13.27 32.39 -64.11
C ASN A 126 -14.54 31.79 -63.44
N VAL A 127 -14.86 32.23 -62.20
CA VAL A 127 -15.85 33.27 -61.76
C VAL A 127 -16.48 32.92 -60.40
N GLU A 128 -16.33 33.85 -59.45
CA GLU A 128 -17.15 34.50 -58.38
C GLU A 128 -18.40 33.84 -57.76
N THR A 129 -18.55 34.02 -56.49
CA THR A 129 -19.35 34.89 -55.54
C THR A 129 -20.03 34.00 -54.50
N GLY A 130 -20.25 34.37 -53.24
CA GLY A 130 -20.59 35.52 -52.50
C GLY A 130 -21.00 35.14 -51.05
N SER A 131 -20.85 36.08 -50.17
CA SER A 131 -21.11 36.15 -48.73
C SER A 131 -22.56 36.11 -48.28
N ILE A 132 -22.79 36.00 -46.89
CA ILE A 132 -23.61 36.86 -45.99
C ILE A 132 -23.77 36.12 -44.63
N SER A 133 -23.41 36.57 -43.53
CA SER A 133 -23.62 37.45 -42.38
C SER A 133 -24.94 37.36 -41.56
N ALA A 134 -24.71 37.50 -40.23
CA ALA A 134 -25.55 38.11 -39.15
C ALA A 134 -26.56 37.20 -38.42
N SER A 135 -26.92 37.38 -37.14
CA SER A 135 -26.57 38.22 -35.98
C SER A 135 -27.50 37.86 -34.81
N GLU A 136 -26.98 38.03 -33.59
CA GLU A 136 -27.58 38.44 -32.28
C GLU A 136 -29.04 38.21 -31.90
N ALA A 137 -29.25 37.81 -30.60
CA ALA A 137 -30.01 38.68 -29.64
C ALA A 137 -29.99 38.14 -28.18
N ILE A 138 -29.84 39.11 -27.29
CA ILE A 138 -29.85 39.07 -25.82
C ILE A 138 -31.27 39.24 -25.32
N THR A 139 -31.64 38.64 -24.13
CA THR A 139 -32.62 39.27 -23.22
C THR A 139 -32.40 38.86 -21.76
N SER A 140 -32.45 39.88 -20.91
CA SER A 140 -32.40 39.97 -19.46
C SER A 140 -33.79 39.83 -18.81
N GLY A 141 -33.80 39.51 -17.46
CA GLY A 141 -35.00 39.68 -16.62
C GLY A 141 -34.82 39.13 -15.21
N SER A 142 -34.50 39.95 -14.30
CA SER A 142 -35.22 40.58 -13.18
C SER A 142 -35.52 39.71 -11.96
N ALA A 143 -34.98 40.14 -10.80
CA ALA A 143 -35.19 39.63 -9.44
C ALA A 143 -36.52 40.16 -8.83
N ALA A 144 -37.07 39.42 -7.85
CA ALA A 144 -38.13 39.87 -6.92
C ALA A 144 -37.78 39.40 -5.48
N PRO A 145 -38.29 40.06 -4.41
CA PRO A 145 -37.65 40.15 -3.11
C PRO A 145 -38.06 39.07 -2.08
N GLU A 146 -37.17 38.81 -1.13
CA GLU A 146 -37.30 37.88 -0.02
C GLU A 146 -38.25 38.41 1.09
N GLU A 147 -39.07 37.51 1.65
CA GLU A 147 -39.76 37.65 2.92
C GLU A 147 -38.95 36.91 4.03
N PRO A 148 -38.98 37.34 5.32
CA PRO A 148 -38.17 36.78 6.38
C PRO A 148 -38.73 35.43 6.87
N GLN A 149 -37.93 34.39 6.78
CA GLN A 149 -38.22 33.08 7.32
C GLN A 149 -37.98 33.00 8.83
N ALA A 150 -38.91 32.36 9.53
CA ALA A 150 -38.84 32.02 10.95
C ALA A 150 -37.68 31.03 11.23
N ALA A 151 -37.03 31.18 12.37
CA ALA A 151 -35.98 30.30 12.85
C ALA A 151 -36.44 28.84 12.91
N VAL A 152 -35.95 28.04 11.98
CA VAL A 152 -36.10 26.57 12.00
C VAL A 152 -35.04 26.05 12.99
N THR A 153 -35.50 25.39 14.05
CA THR A 153 -34.65 24.50 14.85
C THR A 153 -34.19 23.38 13.94
N VAL A 154 -32.98 23.47 13.41
CA VAL A 154 -32.36 22.42 12.63
C VAL A 154 -32.05 21.28 13.59
N THR A 155 -32.83 20.21 13.55
CA THR A 155 -32.39 18.92 14.07
C THR A 155 -31.18 18.53 13.24
N PRO A 156 -30.00 18.19 13.83
CA PRO A 156 -28.87 17.76 13.05
C PRO A 156 -29.32 16.62 12.11
N GLU A 157 -29.07 16.77 10.83
CA GLU A 157 -29.26 15.67 9.88
C GLU A 157 -28.43 14.48 10.34
N PRO A 158 -28.93 13.23 10.22
CA PRO A 158 -28.16 12.06 10.57
C PRO A 158 -26.87 12.07 9.73
N VAL A 159 -25.73 11.95 10.40
CA VAL A 159 -24.41 11.85 9.74
C VAL A 159 -24.41 10.57 8.93
N ASN A 160 -24.47 10.68 7.62
CA ASN A 160 -24.44 9.54 6.69
C ASN A 160 -23.04 9.30 6.12
N GLN A 161 -22.04 9.56 6.94
CA GLN A 161 -20.64 9.54 6.57
C GLN A 161 -19.79 8.90 7.68
N VAL A 162 -18.66 8.32 7.27
CA VAL A 162 -17.58 7.87 8.15
C VAL A 162 -16.28 8.41 7.57
N SER A 163 -15.53 9.19 8.36
CA SER A 163 -14.20 9.66 7.97
C SER A 163 -13.18 8.54 8.18
N LEU A 164 -12.30 8.35 7.19
CA LEU A 164 -11.24 7.35 7.19
C LEU A 164 -9.89 8.03 7.02
N VAL A 165 -8.97 7.77 7.94
CA VAL A 165 -7.54 8.02 7.74
C VAL A 165 -6.79 6.68 7.72
N ALA A 166 -5.83 6.52 6.80
CA ALA A 166 -4.94 5.38 6.76
C ALA A 166 -3.48 5.84 6.70
N CYS A 167 -2.64 5.21 7.53
CA CYS A 167 -1.21 5.48 7.65
C CYS A 167 -0.42 4.23 7.28
N GLY A 168 0.74 4.40 6.64
CA GLY A 168 1.58 3.29 6.22
C GLY A 168 2.33 2.58 7.35
N ASP A 169 3.50 2.06 7.04
CA ASP A 169 4.21 1.08 7.84
C ASP A 169 4.70 1.67 9.18
N ASN A 170 4.25 1.08 10.30
CA ASN A 170 4.80 1.32 11.63
C ASN A 170 5.93 0.34 11.88
N LEU A 171 7.17 0.79 11.66
CA LEU A 171 8.36 -0.06 11.66
C LEU A 171 9.28 0.25 12.84
N ILE A 172 9.04 -0.37 13.99
CA ILE A 172 9.77 -0.09 15.22
C ILE A 172 11.16 -0.75 15.22
N HIS A 173 12.13 -0.02 14.67
CA HIS A 173 13.53 -0.39 14.69
C HIS A 173 14.16 -0.25 16.09
N GLN A 174 15.34 -0.85 16.28
CA GLN A 174 16.07 -0.83 17.54
C GLN A 174 16.24 0.58 18.12
N ARG A 175 16.59 1.56 17.31
CA ARG A 175 16.76 2.96 17.74
C ARG A 175 15.49 3.54 18.37
N LEU A 176 14.30 3.15 17.90
CA LEU A 176 13.04 3.69 18.40
C LEU A 176 12.72 3.15 19.79
N TYR A 177 12.81 1.83 20.02
CA TYR A 177 12.54 1.32 21.36
C TYR A 177 13.65 1.66 22.37
N GLU A 178 14.91 1.81 21.94
CA GLU A 178 15.99 2.33 22.79
C GLU A 178 15.76 3.79 23.22
N GLN A 179 15.08 4.59 22.40
CA GLN A 179 14.66 5.94 22.75
C GLN A 179 13.41 5.98 23.63
N ALA A 180 12.50 5.02 23.46
CA ALA A 180 11.27 4.91 24.26
C ALA A 180 11.54 4.51 25.72
N ALA A 181 12.54 3.64 25.96
CA ALA A 181 12.87 3.13 27.29
C ALA A 181 13.18 4.22 28.33
N PRO A 182 14.06 5.22 28.09
CA PRO A 182 14.37 6.26 29.08
C PRO A 182 13.25 7.31 29.24
N ARG A 183 12.23 7.32 28.39
CA ARG A 183 11.09 8.23 28.50
C ARG A 183 10.03 7.76 29.46
N SER A 184 9.99 6.45 29.75
CA SER A 184 9.07 5.88 30.73
C SER A 184 9.59 6.06 32.16
N ALA A 185 8.72 6.50 33.06
CA ALA A 185 9.06 6.71 34.47
C ALA A 185 9.02 5.41 35.30
N ASP A 186 8.36 4.37 34.83
CA ASP A 186 8.13 3.11 35.54
C ASP A 186 9.02 1.94 35.05
N GLY A 187 9.93 2.23 34.12
CA GLY A 187 10.86 1.24 33.57
C GLY A 187 10.30 0.41 32.40
N THR A 188 9.14 0.80 31.87
CA THR A 188 8.56 0.29 30.64
C THR A 188 9.07 1.08 29.42
N TYR A 189 8.23 1.29 28.41
CA TYR A 189 8.55 2.08 27.22
C TYR A 189 7.47 3.15 27.03
N ASP A 190 7.85 4.33 26.55
CA ASP A 190 6.93 5.38 26.13
C ASP A 190 7.19 5.70 24.64
N PHE A 191 6.31 5.25 23.76
CA PHE A 191 6.35 5.50 22.32
C PHE A 191 5.46 6.67 21.90
N GLY A 192 4.69 7.26 22.81
CA GLY A 192 3.76 8.36 22.48
C GLY A 192 4.43 9.53 21.77
N TYR A 193 5.72 9.75 22.01
CA TYR A 193 6.49 10.82 21.37
C TYR A 193 6.62 10.65 19.85
N LEU A 194 6.56 9.40 19.33
CA LEU A 194 6.66 9.11 17.90
C LEU A 194 5.51 9.72 17.11
N TYR A 195 4.31 9.73 17.70
CA TYR A 195 3.06 10.02 17.00
C TYR A 195 2.49 11.40 17.31
N GLN A 196 3.12 12.18 18.20
CA GLN A 196 2.59 13.48 18.68
C GLN A 196 2.29 14.47 17.56
N GLY A 197 3.08 14.48 16.49
CA GLY A 197 2.91 15.40 15.38
C GLY A 197 1.73 15.10 14.48
N VAL A 198 1.24 13.84 14.47
CA VAL A 198 0.14 13.38 13.59
C VAL A 198 -1.11 12.99 14.36
N SER A 199 -0.99 12.66 15.66
CA SER A 199 -2.11 12.23 16.52
C SER A 199 -3.30 13.20 16.54
N PRO A 200 -3.13 14.53 16.56
CA PRO A 200 -4.27 15.45 16.50
C PRO A 200 -5.14 15.24 15.27
N PHE A 201 -4.53 15.03 14.10
CA PHE A 201 -5.25 14.78 12.86
C PHE A 201 -5.90 13.40 12.83
N ILE A 202 -5.17 12.36 13.27
CA ILE A 202 -5.70 10.98 13.32
C ILE A 202 -6.97 10.92 14.17
N LYS A 203 -7.00 11.64 15.31
CA LYS A 203 -8.15 11.68 16.26
C LYS A 203 -9.39 12.37 15.71
N GLU A 204 -9.30 13.11 14.63
CA GLU A 204 -10.47 13.73 13.97
C GLU A 204 -11.27 12.71 13.14
N HIS A 205 -10.75 11.48 12.96
CA HIS A 205 -11.37 10.46 12.12
C HIS A 205 -12.12 9.39 12.90
N ASP A 206 -13.21 8.92 12.30
CA ASP A 206 -14.03 7.82 12.83
C ASP A 206 -13.30 6.48 12.74
N ALA A 207 -12.66 6.22 11.60
CA ALA A 207 -11.83 5.05 11.32
C ALA A 207 -10.39 5.50 11.05
N ALA A 208 -9.45 4.96 11.81
CA ALA A 208 -8.03 5.25 11.68
C ALA A 208 -7.25 3.93 11.57
N TRP A 209 -6.75 3.65 10.36
CA TRP A 209 -6.05 2.43 9.99
C TRP A 209 -4.53 2.63 9.97
N ILE A 210 -3.79 1.59 10.36
CA ILE A 210 -2.33 1.56 10.30
C ILE A 210 -1.82 0.15 9.99
N ASP A 211 -0.75 0.04 9.18
CA ASP A 211 0.03 -1.19 9.10
C ASP A 211 1.01 -1.29 10.26
N VAL A 212 0.92 -2.39 11.01
CA VAL A 212 1.83 -2.70 12.12
C VAL A 212 2.83 -3.74 11.64
N GLU A 213 3.90 -3.26 11.00
CA GLU A 213 4.88 -4.13 10.32
C GLU A 213 5.88 -4.80 11.28
N THR A 214 5.53 -4.88 12.56
CA THR A 214 6.34 -5.56 13.58
C THR A 214 5.43 -6.36 14.51
N LEU A 215 5.97 -7.42 15.13
CA LEU A 215 5.22 -8.22 16.09
C LEU A 215 5.12 -7.51 17.44
N ILE A 216 3.95 -6.94 17.77
CA ILE A 216 3.72 -6.30 19.07
C ILE A 216 3.38 -7.35 20.12
N ASN A 217 4.21 -7.44 21.16
CA ASN A 217 4.01 -8.37 22.26
C ASN A 217 4.85 -7.98 23.48
N ASP A 218 4.58 -8.61 24.63
CA ASP A 218 5.34 -8.48 25.88
C ASP A 218 6.01 -9.81 26.30
N VAL A 219 6.09 -10.78 25.38
CA VAL A 219 6.65 -12.12 25.64
C VAL A 219 8.13 -12.19 25.30
N TYR A 220 8.52 -11.56 24.19
CA TYR A 220 9.91 -11.58 23.71
C TYR A 220 10.60 -10.27 24.05
N GLU A 221 11.92 -10.36 24.24
CA GLU A 221 12.76 -9.17 24.37
C GLU A 221 12.66 -8.32 23.09
N PRO A 222 12.65 -6.99 23.21
CA PRO A 222 12.61 -6.10 22.05
C PRO A 222 13.76 -6.36 21.09
N SER A 223 13.46 -6.43 19.80
CA SER A 223 14.44 -6.58 18.74
C SER A 223 14.02 -5.82 17.49
N GLY A 224 15.01 -5.27 16.79
CA GLY A 224 14.82 -4.60 15.50
C GLY A 224 15.21 -5.51 14.33
N TYR A 225 15.38 -4.88 13.15
CA TYR A 225 15.77 -5.60 11.94
C TYR A 225 16.94 -6.56 12.17
N PRO A 226 16.92 -7.77 11.64
CA PRO A 226 15.97 -8.30 10.65
C PRO A 226 14.83 -9.14 11.24
N VAL A 227 14.70 -9.25 12.55
CA VAL A 227 13.67 -10.02 13.25
C VAL A 227 13.08 -9.13 14.33
N PHE A 228 11.86 -8.67 14.10
CA PHE A 228 11.23 -7.67 14.95
C PHE A 228 10.43 -8.28 16.11
N SER A 229 10.62 -7.70 17.28
CA SER A 229 9.73 -7.84 18.44
C SER A 229 9.58 -6.47 19.08
N THR A 230 8.36 -5.94 19.09
CA THR A 230 8.06 -4.60 19.57
C THR A 230 7.31 -4.68 20.90
N PRO A 231 7.71 -3.91 21.93
CA PRO A 231 6.99 -3.87 23.21
C PRO A 231 5.52 -3.49 23.05
N GLY A 232 4.64 -4.12 23.85
CA GLY A 232 3.21 -3.85 23.87
C GLY A 232 2.85 -2.38 24.16
N ALA A 233 3.77 -1.64 24.77
CA ALA A 233 3.65 -0.20 24.98
C ALA A 233 3.50 0.59 23.68
N ASP A 234 4.09 0.14 22.57
CA ASP A 234 3.88 0.77 21.26
C ASP A 234 2.45 0.59 20.77
N GLY A 235 1.91 -0.62 20.86
CA GLY A 235 0.51 -0.88 20.51
C GLY A 235 -0.47 -0.03 21.33
N GLN A 236 -0.19 0.21 22.60
CA GLN A 236 -0.98 1.13 23.41
C GLN A 236 -0.80 2.58 22.95
N SER A 237 0.44 2.99 22.60
CA SER A 237 0.71 4.34 22.11
C SER A 237 0.03 4.63 20.77
N LEU A 238 -0.09 3.63 19.90
CA LEU A 238 -0.88 3.72 18.65
C LEU A 238 -2.37 3.92 18.93
N ILE A 239 -2.95 3.17 19.89
CA ILE A 239 -4.34 3.37 20.34
C ILE A 239 -4.53 4.78 20.89
N ASP A 240 -3.61 5.24 21.75
CA ASP A 240 -3.64 6.57 22.36
C ASP A 240 -3.43 7.68 21.32
N ALA A 241 -2.75 7.40 20.21
CA ALA A 241 -2.62 8.29 19.06
C ALA A 241 -3.90 8.43 18.23
N GLY A 242 -4.88 7.52 18.42
CA GLY A 242 -6.19 7.57 17.77
C GLY A 242 -6.48 6.43 16.82
N PHE A 243 -5.53 5.54 16.56
CA PHE A 243 -5.75 4.38 15.69
C PHE A 243 -6.73 3.38 16.31
N ASN A 244 -7.60 2.83 15.49
CA ASN A 244 -8.61 1.85 15.91
C ASN A 244 -8.75 0.65 14.95
N VAL A 245 -7.99 0.63 13.84
CA VAL A 245 -7.90 -0.48 12.90
C VAL A 245 -6.42 -0.82 12.67
N PHE A 246 -6.02 -2.03 13.02
CA PHE A 246 -4.63 -2.49 12.97
C PHE A 246 -4.47 -3.63 11.97
N SER A 247 -3.70 -3.39 10.92
CA SER A 247 -3.25 -4.40 9.97
C SER A 247 -2.07 -5.17 10.57
N LEU A 248 -2.14 -6.50 10.53
CA LEU A 248 -1.13 -7.39 11.13
C LEU A 248 -0.55 -8.40 10.11
N SER A 249 -0.90 -8.28 8.82
CA SER A 249 -0.44 -9.21 7.79
C SER A 249 0.57 -8.52 6.86
N ASN A 250 1.84 -8.82 7.06
CA ASN A 250 2.97 -8.23 6.36
C ASN A 250 4.13 -9.25 6.23
N ASN A 251 5.26 -8.82 5.67
CA ASN A 251 6.42 -9.68 5.46
C ASN A 251 7.11 -10.12 6.77
N HIS A 252 6.91 -9.42 7.90
CA HIS A 252 7.49 -9.72 9.22
C HIS A 252 6.60 -10.60 10.11
N VAL A 253 5.42 -10.98 9.65
CA VAL A 253 4.44 -11.75 10.44
C VAL A 253 5.00 -13.04 11.04
N TYR A 254 5.95 -13.70 10.36
CA TYR A 254 6.59 -14.93 10.81
C TYR A 254 8.00 -14.73 11.40
N ASP A 255 8.34 -13.55 11.89
CA ASP A 255 9.67 -13.29 12.48
C ASP A 255 9.98 -14.15 13.71
N TYR A 256 8.97 -14.47 14.49
CA TYR A 256 9.02 -15.44 15.61
C TYR A 256 8.11 -16.65 15.35
N LEU A 257 7.89 -16.98 14.07
CA LEU A 257 7.07 -18.11 13.63
C LEU A 257 5.65 -18.07 14.25
N GLY A 258 5.03 -19.23 14.45
CA GLY A 258 3.69 -19.33 15.01
C GLY A 258 3.55 -18.80 16.43
N ASP A 259 4.58 -18.96 17.26
CA ASP A 259 4.59 -18.44 18.64
C ASP A 259 4.58 -16.90 18.68
N GLY A 260 5.26 -16.25 17.72
CA GLY A 260 5.23 -14.79 17.58
C GLY A 260 3.84 -14.28 17.20
N ILE A 261 3.18 -14.96 16.26
CA ILE A 261 1.78 -14.63 15.90
C ILE A 261 0.86 -14.79 17.12
N GLN A 262 1.01 -15.89 17.88
CA GLN A 262 0.17 -16.11 19.06
C GLN A 262 0.39 -15.03 20.13
N ALA A 263 1.65 -14.66 20.40
CA ALA A 263 1.98 -13.59 21.35
C ALA A 263 1.38 -12.23 20.92
N THR A 264 1.45 -11.92 19.62
CA THR A 264 0.84 -10.72 19.04
C THR A 264 -0.68 -10.73 19.17
N LEU A 265 -1.34 -11.84 18.85
CA LEU A 265 -2.78 -11.99 18.99
C LEU A 265 -3.22 -11.89 20.46
N ASP A 266 -2.46 -12.50 21.38
CA ASP A 266 -2.75 -12.42 22.82
C ASP A 266 -2.66 -10.99 23.32
N PHE A 267 -1.66 -10.21 22.90
CA PHE A 267 -1.56 -8.79 23.20
C PHE A 267 -2.80 -8.03 22.71
N TRP A 268 -3.12 -8.10 21.40
CA TRP A 268 -4.23 -7.35 20.82
C TRP A 268 -5.60 -7.79 21.40
N ASN A 269 -5.76 -9.05 21.78
CA ASN A 269 -6.96 -9.52 22.47
C ASN A 269 -7.20 -8.82 23.80
N THR A 270 -6.16 -8.37 24.50
CA THR A 270 -6.29 -7.58 25.74
C THR A 270 -6.79 -6.16 25.51
N LYS A 271 -6.82 -5.70 24.24
CA LYS A 271 -7.18 -4.32 23.86
C LYS A 271 -8.56 -4.19 23.22
N ARG A 272 -9.26 -5.30 22.97
CA ARG A 272 -10.55 -5.32 22.24
C ARG A 272 -11.65 -4.46 22.87
N ASP A 273 -11.68 -4.33 24.19
CA ASP A 273 -12.63 -3.51 24.93
C ASP A 273 -12.38 -1.99 24.75
N GLN A 274 -11.27 -1.60 24.14
CA GLN A 274 -10.99 -0.21 23.76
C GLN A 274 -11.63 0.20 22.42
N GLY A 275 -12.46 -0.66 21.82
CA GLY A 275 -13.18 -0.36 20.58
C GLY A 275 -12.30 -0.45 19.32
N ILE A 276 -11.21 -1.22 19.39
CA ILE A 276 -10.30 -1.46 18.28
C ILE A 276 -10.64 -2.77 17.55
N ILE A 277 -10.22 -2.89 16.30
CA ILE A 277 -10.20 -4.13 15.53
C ILE A 277 -8.81 -4.40 14.97
N THR A 278 -8.52 -5.69 14.77
CA THR A 278 -7.32 -6.17 14.07
C THR A 278 -7.73 -6.96 12.83
N THR A 279 -6.93 -6.90 11.78
CA THR A 279 -7.16 -7.62 10.52
C THR A 279 -5.88 -8.28 10.03
N GLY A 280 -5.99 -9.29 9.17
CA GLY A 280 -4.87 -9.93 8.49
C GLY A 280 -4.32 -11.18 9.17
N LEU A 281 -4.63 -11.44 10.45
CA LEU A 281 -4.27 -12.70 11.12
C LEU A 281 -5.52 -13.52 11.41
N TRP A 282 -5.50 -14.77 10.99
CA TRP A 282 -6.66 -15.66 10.98
C TRP A 282 -6.47 -16.87 11.88
N THR A 283 -7.59 -17.52 12.24
CA THR A 283 -7.55 -18.87 12.79
C THR A 283 -7.27 -19.83 11.62
N PRO A 284 -6.34 -20.78 11.77
CA PRO A 284 -6.01 -21.71 10.69
C PRO A 284 -7.25 -22.37 10.08
N GLY A 285 -7.40 -22.24 8.75
CA GLY A 285 -8.52 -22.81 7.99
C GLY A 285 -9.89 -22.17 8.24
N ASP A 286 -9.96 -21.07 9.01
CA ASP A 286 -11.20 -20.33 9.22
C ASP A 286 -11.01 -18.82 8.94
N TYR A 287 -11.39 -18.40 7.74
CA TYR A 287 -11.35 -17.02 7.26
C TYR A 287 -12.73 -16.34 7.30
N SER A 288 -13.70 -16.93 8.01
CA SER A 288 -15.10 -16.45 8.00
C SER A 288 -15.37 -15.29 8.96
N ASN A 289 -14.50 -15.05 9.92
CA ASN A 289 -14.67 -13.97 10.91
C ASN A 289 -14.21 -12.63 10.35
N ILE A 290 -15.07 -11.94 9.59
CA ILE A 290 -14.76 -10.63 9.00
C ILE A 290 -14.62 -9.56 10.09
N PRO A 291 -13.47 -8.86 10.22
CA PRO A 291 -13.32 -7.73 11.12
C PRO A 291 -14.21 -6.56 10.67
N ILE A 292 -15.11 -6.10 11.54
CA ILE A 292 -16.04 -5.00 11.25
C ILE A 292 -15.89 -3.91 12.31
N LEU A 293 -15.65 -2.68 11.87
CA LEU A 293 -15.76 -1.48 12.68
C LEU A 293 -17.15 -0.86 12.49
N GLU A 294 -17.84 -0.57 13.58
CA GLU A 294 -19.13 0.12 13.55
C GLU A 294 -18.95 1.59 13.97
N LYS A 295 -19.25 2.51 13.06
CA LYS A 295 -19.17 3.96 13.30
C LYS A 295 -20.37 4.68 12.68
N ASN A 296 -20.94 5.63 13.38
CA ASN A 296 -22.07 6.44 12.91
C ASN A 296 -23.28 5.62 12.43
N GLY A 297 -23.44 4.37 12.92
CA GLY A 297 -24.49 3.44 12.48
C GLY A 297 -24.18 2.68 11.20
N TYR A 298 -22.94 2.77 10.68
CA TYR A 298 -22.44 2.06 9.52
C TYR A 298 -21.42 1.01 9.89
N LYS A 299 -21.40 -0.08 9.12
CA LYS A 299 -20.49 -1.21 9.26
C LYS A 299 -19.44 -1.16 8.16
N ILE A 300 -18.18 -1.06 8.56
CA ILE A 300 -17.05 -1.07 7.64
C ILE A 300 -16.24 -2.33 7.89
N ALA A 301 -16.13 -3.21 6.89
CA ALA A 301 -15.27 -4.38 6.93
C ALA A 301 -13.84 -4.01 6.54
N PHE A 302 -12.85 -4.54 7.27
CA PHE A 302 -11.44 -4.36 6.97
C PHE A 302 -10.79 -5.72 6.74
N LEU A 303 -10.15 -5.88 5.59
CA LEU A 303 -9.46 -7.11 5.18
C LEU A 303 -8.02 -6.79 4.82
N THR A 304 -7.09 -7.67 5.18
CA THR A 304 -5.66 -7.48 4.88
C THR A 304 -5.06 -8.76 4.29
N TYR A 305 -4.25 -8.56 3.25
CA TYR A 305 -3.54 -9.62 2.52
C TYR A 305 -2.07 -9.24 2.33
N THR A 306 -1.18 -10.24 2.26
CA THR A 306 0.24 -10.02 2.00
C THR A 306 0.72 -10.74 0.74
N GLU A 307 1.65 -10.14 0.00
CA GLU A 307 2.24 -10.78 -1.19
C GLU A 307 3.33 -11.78 -0.79
N VAL A 308 4.10 -11.43 0.24
CA VAL A 308 5.27 -12.21 0.68
C VAL A 308 5.41 -12.19 2.20
N THR A 309 6.14 -13.18 2.73
CA THR A 309 6.65 -13.19 4.10
C THR A 309 8.15 -13.45 4.09
N ASN A 310 8.88 -12.87 5.05
CA ASN A 310 10.34 -13.01 5.14
C ASN A 310 10.77 -14.41 5.58
N ASN A 311 9.92 -15.10 6.32
CA ASN A 311 10.10 -16.48 6.74
C ASN A 311 8.98 -17.35 6.16
N ASP A 312 9.28 -18.62 5.95
CA ASP A 312 8.28 -19.59 5.49
C ASP A 312 7.21 -19.79 6.56
N GLU A 313 5.99 -20.05 6.13
CA GLU A 313 4.88 -20.41 7.00
C GLU A 313 5.21 -21.67 7.79
N PRO A 314 5.09 -21.64 9.14
CA PRO A 314 5.41 -22.80 9.96
C PRO A 314 4.42 -23.96 9.73
N ALA A 315 4.94 -25.18 9.57
CA ALA A 315 4.11 -26.37 9.32
C ALA A 315 3.15 -26.71 10.48
N ASP A 316 3.43 -26.24 11.69
CA ASP A 316 2.61 -26.44 12.90
C ASP A 316 1.56 -25.36 13.13
N THR A 317 1.67 -24.23 12.44
CA THR A 317 0.71 -23.11 12.50
C THR A 317 0.41 -22.55 11.10
N PRO A 318 -0.04 -23.42 10.16
CA PRO A 318 -0.33 -22.99 8.79
C PRO A 318 -1.56 -22.08 8.73
N GLU A 319 -1.72 -21.38 7.59
CA GLU A 319 -2.94 -20.65 7.23
C GLU A 319 -3.28 -19.49 8.18
N ARG A 320 -2.27 -18.81 8.72
CA ARG A 320 -2.47 -17.63 9.59
C ARG A 320 -2.65 -16.35 8.79
N VAL A 321 -2.08 -16.25 7.60
CA VAL A 321 -2.21 -15.12 6.66
C VAL A 321 -2.84 -15.61 5.37
N ILE A 322 -3.42 -14.70 4.59
CA ILE A 322 -3.88 -14.97 3.23
C ILE A 322 -2.90 -14.28 2.29
N TYR A 323 -2.26 -15.07 1.43
CA TYR A 323 -1.35 -14.54 0.42
C TYR A 323 -2.11 -13.99 -0.79
N MET A 324 -1.59 -12.93 -1.41
CA MET A 324 -2.15 -12.33 -2.62
C MET A 324 -2.33 -13.33 -3.78
N SER A 325 -1.60 -14.44 -3.76
CA SER A 325 -1.74 -15.54 -4.72
C SER A 325 -3.01 -16.40 -4.49
N GLU A 326 -3.65 -16.31 -3.33
CA GLU A 326 -4.85 -17.08 -2.97
C GLU A 326 -6.13 -16.39 -3.44
N THR A 327 -6.19 -16.09 -4.72
CA THR A 327 -7.24 -15.25 -5.32
C THR A 327 -8.67 -15.72 -5.05
N ASP A 328 -8.92 -17.04 -5.03
CA ASP A 328 -10.24 -17.61 -4.74
C ASP A 328 -10.68 -17.35 -3.29
N THR A 329 -9.75 -17.45 -2.33
CA THR A 329 -9.97 -17.16 -0.91
C THR A 329 -10.28 -15.67 -0.72
N ILE A 330 -9.47 -14.80 -1.33
CA ILE A 330 -9.65 -13.34 -1.29
C ILE A 330 -11.01 -12.94 -1.85
N GLN A 331 -11.37 -13.44 -3.04
CA GLN A 331 -12.66 -13.15 -3.66
C GLN A 331 -13.84 -13.58 -2.79
N GLN A 332 -13.79 -14.79 -2.20
CA GLN A 332 -14.83 -15.30 -1.30
C GLN A 332 -14.94 -14.44 -0.04
N GLN A 333 -13.82 -14.02 0.55
CA GLN A 333 -13.80 -13.22 1.75
C GLN A 333 -14.34 -11.80 1.51
N ILE A 334 -13.97 -11.16 0.39
CA ILE A 334 -14.52 -9.85 -0.01
C ILE A 334 -16.03 -9.97 -0.27
N ALA A 335 -16.48 -11.02 -0.96
CA ALA A 335 -17.91 -11.26 -1.19
C ALA A 335 -18.68 -11.46 0.13
N GLN A 336 -18.09 -12.12 1.12
CA GLN A 336 -18.68 -12.28 2.46
C GLN A 336 -18.73 -10.94 3.21
N ALA A 337 -17.66 -10.13 3.13
CA ALA A 337 -17.60 -8.80 3.71
C ALA A 337 -18.72 -7.89 3.15
N ARG A 338 -18.94 -7.90 1.82
CA ARG A 338 -20.06 -7.17 1.17
C ARG A 338 -21.44 -7.56 1.65
N GLN A 339 -21.63 -8.80 2.13
CA GLN A 339 -22.90 -9.26 2.68
C GLN A 339 -23.13 -8.82 4.12
N SER A 340 -22.08 -8.49 4.86
CA SER A 340 -22.10 -8.20 6.29
C SER A 340 -21.80 -6.74 6.66
N ALA A 341 -21.31 -5.94 5.69
CA ALA A 341 -20.92 -4.55 5.90
C ALA A 341 -21.47 -3.61 4.83
N ASP A 342 -21.53 -2.33 5.17
CA ASP A 342 -21.98 -1.23 4.30
C ASP A 342 -20.83 -0.75 3.38
N ALA A 343 -19.57 -0.90 3.83
CA ALA A 343 -18.35 -0.64 3.05
C ALA A 343 -17.29 -1.72 3.31
N VAL A 344 -16.40 -1.92 2.34
CA VAL A 344 -15.28 -2.86 2.41
C VAL A 344 -13.98 -2.14 2.07
N VAL A 345 -13.06 -2.10 3.04
CA VAL A 345 -11.69 -1.60 2.90
C VAL A 345 -10.75 -2.80 2.85
N VAL A 346 -9.91 -2.85 1.83
CA VAL A 346 -8.94 -3.93 1.64
C VAL A 346 -7.54 -3.34 1.68
N SER A 347 -6.67 -3.85 2.55
CA SER A 347 -5.26 -3.50 2.53
C SER A 347 -4.41 -4.63 1.93
N CYS A 348 -3.34 -4.23 1.26
CA CYS A 348 -2.45 -5.12 0.53
C CYS A 348 -0.99 -4.75 0.83
N HIS A 349 -0.29 -5.64 1.51
CA HIS A 349 1.14 -5.53 1.75
C HIS A 349 1.90 -6.16 0.56
N TRP A 350 2.27 -5.34 -0.42
CA TRP A 350 2.66 -5.76 -1.76
C TRP A 350 3.72 -4.90 -2.43
N GLY A 351 4.19 -5.35 -3.59
CA GLY A 351 5.06 -4.56 -4.47
C GLY A 351 6.55 -4.78 -4.22
N VAL A 352 7.36 -3.78 -4.47
CA VAL A 352 8.82 -3.89 -4.41
C VAL A 352 9.37 -2.85 -3.46
N GLU A 353 10.09 -3.29 -2.41
CA GLU A 353 10.79 -2.39 -1.48
C GLU A 353 11.65 -1.36 -2.23
N ASP A 354 11.69 -0.13 -1.76
CA ASP A 354 12.45 1.01 -2.26
C ASP A 354 12.06 1.44 -3.69
N SER A 355 10.84 1.08 -4.17
CA SER A 355 10.40 1.43 -5.52
C SER A 355 9.13 2.26 -5.50
N HIS A 356 9.20 3.47 -6.05
CA HIS A 356 8.02 4.31 -6.31
C HIS A 356 7.21 3.82 -7.54
N ASP A 357 7.77 2.92 -8.35
CA ASP A 357 7.09 2.39 -9.53
C ASP A 357 6.04 1.36 -9.11
N VAL A 358 4.77 1.63 -9.39
CA VAL A 358 3.68 0.65 -9.26
C VAL A 358 3.87 -0.45 -10.29
N THR A 359 3.88 -1.71 -9.86
CA THR A 359 4.05 -2.86 -10.74
C THR A 359 2.77 -3.20 -11.53
N ASP A 360 2.89 -3.95 -12.62
CA ASP A 360 1.73 -4.45 -13.35
C ASP A 360 0.91 -5.45 -12.51
N GLU A 361 1.58 -6.19 -11.63
CA GLU A 361 0.98 -7.12 -10.68
C GLU A 361 0.11 -6.40 -9.64
N GLN A 362 0.60 -5.29 -9.07
CA GLN A 362 -0.18 -4.44 -8.15
C GLN A 362 -1.44 -3.89 -8.85
N ARG A 363 -1.30 -3.37 -10.09
CA ARG A 363 -2.44 -2.84 -10.85
C ARG A 363 -3.49 -3.90 -11.16
N ALA A 364 -3.05 -5.09 -11.56
CA ALA A 364 -3.95 -6.21 -11.85
C ALA A 364 -4.67 -6.71 -10.60
N ALA A 365 -3.96 -6.81 -9.48
CA ALA A 365 -4.55 -7.20 -8.20
C ALA A 365 -5.55 -6.15 -7.70
N ALA A 366 -5.24 -4.86 -7.80
CA ALA A 366 -6.14 -3.76 -7.43
C ALA A 366 -7.43 -3.80 -8.25
N GLN A 367 -7.34 -4.03 -9.57
CA GLN A 367 -8.52 -4.17 -10.43
C GLN A 367 -9.41 -5.36 -10.00
N ASN A 368 -8.79 -6.52 -9.73
CA ASN A 368 -9.51 -7.70 -9.27
C ASN A 368 -10.23 -7.45 -7.93
N ILE A 369 -9.52 -6.87 -6.95
CA ILE A 369 -10.07 -6.55 -5.62
C ILE A 369 -11.24 -5.55 -5.74
N ALA A 370 -11.13 -4.55 -6.60
CA ALA A 370 -12.21 -3.62 -6.90
C ALA A 370 -13.42 -4.33 -7.51
N ASP A 371 -13.20 -5.22 -8.49
CA ASP A 371 -14.24 -6.01 -9.14
C ASP A 371 -14.94 -6.99 -8.19
N TRP A 372 -14.21 -7.50 -7.19
CA TRP A 372 -14.77 -8.41 -6.18
C TRP A 372 -15.59 -7.72 -5.11
N GLY A 373 -15.43 -6.40 -4.93
CA GLY A 373 -16.30 -5.66 -4.04
C GLY A 373 -15.67 -4.70 -3.05
N ALA A 374 -14.37 -4.41 -3.09
CA ALA A 374 -13.76 -3.36 -2.29
C ALA A 374 -14.30 -1.96 -2.68
N ASP A 375 -14.34 -1.04 -1.72
CA ASP A 375 -14.63 0.38 -1.92
C ASP A 375 -13.36 1.23 -1.81
N VAL A 376 -12.41 0.82 -0.95
CA VAL A 376 -11.08 1.43 -0.79
C VAL A 376 -10.03 0.33 -0.79
N ILE A 377 -8.89 0.59 -1.44
CA ILE A 377 -7.70 -0.28 -1.43
C ILE A 377 -6.53 0.53 -0.89
N ILE A 378 -5.86 0.00 0.14
CA ILE A 378 -4.71 0.61 0.80
C ILE A 378 -3.50 -0.29 0.56
N GLY A 379 -2.44 0.26 -0.03
CA GLY A 379 -1.18 -0.44 -0.23
C GLY A 379 -0.11 0.01 0.77
N ASP A 380 0.76 -0.92 1.12
CA ASP A 380 1.93 -0.77 1.98
C ASP A 380 3.04 -1.75 1.56
N HIS A 381 4.19 -1.83 2.24
CA HIS A 381 5.37 -2.64 1.95
C HIS A 381 6.50 -1.97 1.14
N PRO A 382 6.30 -1.14 0.11
CA PRO A 382 7.42 -0.53 -0.60
C PRO A 382 8.31 0.36 0.27
N HIS A 383 7.85 0.79 1.45
CA HIS A 383 8.48 1.75 2.36
C HIS A 383 8.68 3.15 1.78
N VAL A 384 8.31 3.34 0.52
CA VAL A 384 8.28 4.61 -0.20
C VAL A 384 6.89 4.81 -0.78
N ILE A 385 6.50 6.06 -0.95
CA ILE A 385 5.18 6.43 -1.45
C ILE A 385 4.97 5.96 -2.90
N GLN A 386 3.75 5.51 -3.21
CA GLN A 386 3.27 5.27 -4.58
C GLN A 386 1.92 5.96 -4.76
N ASP A 387 1.60 6.32 -6.00
CA ASP A 387 0.43 7.15 -6.34
C ASP A 387 -0.92 6.55 -5.95
N GLY A 388 -1.94 7.39 -5.92
CA GLY A 388 -3.35 7.02 -5.84
C GLY A 388 -3.99 6.91 -7.22
N GLN A 389 -5.07 6.12 -7.30
CA GLN A 389 -5.81 5.94 -8.55
C GLN A 389 -7.30 5.67 -8.28
N TRP A 390 -8.17 6.26 -9.10
CA TRP A 390 -9.54 5.80 -9.23
C TRP A 390 -9.60 4.57 -10.14
N ILE A 391 -10.21 3.50 -9.65
CA ILE A 391 -10.43 2.25 -10.38
C ILE A 391 -11.92 2.11 -10.62
N GLN A 392 -12.32 1.96 -11.88
CA GLN A 392 -13.70 1.61 -12.22
C GLN A 392 -13.88 0.11 -12.12
N ALA A 393 -14.65 -0.34 -11.15
CA ALA A 393 -15.02 -1.74 -11.00
C ALA A 393 -16.01 -2.18 -12.09
N SER A 394 -16.07 -3.47 -12.38
CA SER A 394 -16.91 -4.07 -13.41
C SER A 394 -18.42 -3.87 -13.19
N ASP A 395 -18.84 -3.64 -11.94
CA ASP A 395 -20.21 -3.30 -11.56
C ASP A 395 -20.52 -1.79 -11.63
N GLY A 396 -19.54 -0.97 -12.03
CA GLY A 396 -19.68 0.48 -12.23
C GLY A 396 -19.31 1.33 -11.02
N ARG A 397 -18.93 0.73 -9.86
CA ARG A 397 -18.44 1.49 -8.70
C ARG A 397 -17.11 2.16 -9.01
N GLN A 398 -16.87 3.29 -8.37
CA GLN A 398 -15.56 3.95 -8.33
C GLN A 398 -14.87 3.56 -7.01
N VAL A 399 -13.74 2.91 -7.12
CA VAL A 399 -12.93 2.43 -6.00
C VAL A 399 -11.67 3.29 -5.93
N PHE A 400 -11.34 3.81 -4.76
CA PHE A 400 -10.08 4.53 -4.58
C PHE A 400 -9.00 3.56 -4.12
N CYS A 401 -7.87 3.56 -4.81
CA CYS A 401 -6.68 2.78 -4.48
C CYS A 401 -5.50 3.72 -4.26
N VAL A 402 -4.79 3.61 -3.14
CA VAL A 402 -3.43 4.11 -2.98
C VAL A 402 -2.48 2.91 -2.99
N TYR A 403 -1.43 2.94 -3.83
CA TYR A 403 -0.58 1.77 -4.04
C TYR A 403 0.48 1.58 -2.94
N SER A 404 0.97 2.67 -2.32
CA SER A 404 1.80 2.63 -1.11
C SER A 404 1.73 3.95 -0.35
N LEU A 405 1.50 3.84 0.95
CA LEU A 405 1.54 4.98 1.87
C LEU A 405 2.97 5.31 2.33
N GLY A 406 3.96 4.45 2.05
CA GLY A 406 5.29 4.55 2.63
C GLY A 406 5.28 4.32 4.13
N ASN A 407 6.34 4.74 4.83
CA ASN A 407 6.41 4.57 6.29
C ASN A 407 5.69 5.70 7.03
N LEU A 408 4.93 5.34 8.08
CA LEU A 408 4.52 6.33 9.08
C LEU A 408 5.71 6.66 9.99
N VAL A 409 6.43 5.65 10.48
CA VAL A 409 7.63 5.81 11.26
C VAL A 409 8.63 4.70 10.99
N SER A 410 9.88 5.07 10.76
CA SER A 410 10.96 4.14 10.47
C SER A 410 12.30 4.79 10.83
N THR A 411 13.37 3.99 10.94
CA THR A 411 14.76 4.48 10.96
C THR A 411 15.57 3.81 9.86
N GLN A 412 14.95 3.56 8.71
CA GLN A 412 15.63 3.14 7.49
C GLN A 412 16.58 4.24 7.01
N GLU A 413 17.51 3.89 6.11
CA GLU A 413 18.65 4.75 5.80
C GLU A 413 18.55 5.47 4.45
N GLN A 414 17.49 5.17 3.65
CA GLN A 414 17.25 5.90 2.41
C GLN A 414 16.36 7.11 2.69
N PRO A 415 16.64 8.28 2.10
CA PRO A 415 15.88 9.49 2.38
C PRO A 415 14.39 9.38 1.98
N ASP A 416 14.08 8.63 0.92
CA ASP A 416 12.71 8.44 0.45
C ASP A 416 11.85 7.59 1.41
N GLU A 417 12.50 6.69 2.19
CA GLU A 417 11.84 5.87 3.22
C GLU A 417 11.39 6.67 4.46
N LEU A 418 11.81 7.94 4.56
CA LEU A 418 11.41 8.87 5.63
C LEU A 418 10.22 9.75 5.23
N ILE A 419 9.73 9.60 4.00
CA ILE A 419 8.62 10.35 3.43
C ILE A 419 7.44 9.41 3.28
N GLY A 420 6.39 9.64 4.07
CA GLY A 420 5.13 8.92 3.99
C GLY A 420 3.98 9.81 3.54
N VAL A 421 2.83 9.20 3.28
CA VAL A 421 1.56 9.91 3.10
C VAL A 421 0.47 9.22 3.92
N MET A 422 -0.48 9.99 4.42
CA MET A 422 -1.71 9.48 5.00
C MET A 422 -2.83 9.62 3.98
N LEU A 423 -3.58 8.55 3.72
CA LEU A 423 -4.84 8.64 2.99
C LEU A 423 -5.89 9.24 3.93
N ASP A 424 -6.52 10.32 3.53
CA ASP A 424 -7.70 10.90 4.15
C ASP A 424 -8.84 10.88 3.15
N CYS A 425 -9.98 10.31 3.52
CA CYS A 425 -11.17 10.29 2.68
C CYS A 425 -12.45 10.12 3.52
N THR A 426 -13.58 10.38 2.88
CA THR A 426 -14.91 10.20 3.48
C THR A 426 -15.65 9.06 2.79
N LEU A 427 -16.11 8.08 3.57
CA LEU A 427 -17.07 7.06 3.14
C LEU A 427 -18.47 7.65 3.29
N SER A 428 -19.13 7.95 2.19
CA SER A 428 -20.48 8.53 2.17
C SER A 428 -21.52 7.48 1.79
N PHE A 429 -22.59 7.37 2.58
CA PHE A 429 -23.58 6.31 2.45
C PHE A 429 -24.92 6.86 1.97
N THR A 430 -25.51 6.20 0.98
CA THR A 430 -26.85 6.47 0.49
C THR A 430 -27.74 5.25 0.75
N ASP A 431 -28.86 5.44 1.44
CA ASP A 431 -29.85 4.39 1.64
C ASP A 431 -30.63 4.15 0.34
N ASN A 432 -30.64 2.93 -0.14
CA ASN A 432 -31.34 2.53 -1.38
C ASN A 432 -32.83 2.24 -1.17
N GLY A 433 -33.34 2.35 0.07
CA GLY A 433 -34.75 2.10 0.41
C GLY A 433 -35.19 0.62 0.39
N ASN A 434 -34.26 -0.30 0.15
CA ASN A 434 -34.48 -1.75 0.12
C ASN A 434 -33.72 -2.51 1.23
N GLY A 435 -33.18 -1.77 2.20
CA GLY A 435 -32.34 -2.30 3.29
C GLY A 435 -30.87 -2.45 2.92
N THR A 436 -30.46 -2.01 1.73
CA THR A 436 -29.05 -1.91 1.32
C THR A 436 -28.60 -0.46 1.27
N LYS A 437 -27.29 -0.24 1.37
CA LYS A 437 -26.67 1.08 1.23
C LYS A 437 -25.65 1.05 0.12
N THR A 438 -25.45 2.19 -0.54
CA THR A 438 -24.33 2.41 -1.47
C THR A 438 -23.30 3.27 -0.79
N CYS A 439 -22.05 2.80 -0.76
CA CYS A 439 -20.89 3.57 -0.33
C CYS A 439 -20.28 4.28 -1.53
N THR A 440 -19.94 5.55 -1.36
CA THR A 440 -19.14 6.34 -2.31
C THR A 440 -18.00 7.01 -1.58
N ILE A 441 -16.82 6.98 -2.19
CA ILE A 441 -15.63 7.63 -1.62
C ILE A 441 -15.61 9.08 -2.06
N GLN A 442 -15.43 9.99 -1.11
CA GLN A 442 -15.39 11.43 -1.36
C GLN A 442 -14.07 12.02 -0.88
N ASN A 443 -13.56 13.01 -1.62
CA ASN A 443 -12.41 13.83 -1.27
C ASN A 443 -11.15 13.02 -0.86
N PRO A 444 -10.72 11.99 -1.60
CA PRO A 444 -9.49 11.30 -1.25
C PRO A 444 -8.31 12.27 -1.38
N ARG A 445 -7.54 12.40 -0.29
CA ARG A 445 -6.33 13.24 -0.20
C ARG A 445 -5.17 12.40 0.33
N LEU A 446 -3.98 12.63 -0.20
CA LEU A 446 -2.74 12.07 0.30
C LEU A 446 -1.96 13.17 1.01
N ILE A 447 -1.94 13.11 2.33
CA ILE A 447 -1.38 14.12 3.23
C ILE A 447 0.03 13.68 3.63
N PRO A 448 1.08 14.42 3.23
CA PRO A 448 2.44 13.99 3.48
C PRO A 448 2.86 14.09 4.94
N THR A 449 3.68 13.11 5.34
CA THR A 449 4.36 13.04 6.62
C THR A 449 5.86 12.88 6.45
N VAL A 450 6.61 13.24 7.47
CA VAL A 450 8.06 13.06 7.53
C VAL A 450 8.43 12.41 8.85
N THR A 451 9.20 11.34 8.80
CA THR A 451 9.90 10.85 9.99
C THR A 451 11.13 11.70 10.22
N ASP A 452 11.09 12.56 11.24
CA ASP A 452 12.19 13.45 11.63
C ASP A 452 13.02 12.85 12.75
N TYR A 453 14.35 13.04 12.70
CA TYR A 453 15.27 12.68 13.78
C TYR A 453 16.57 13.52 13.72
N GLY A 454 17.15 13.78 14.88
CA GLY A 454 18.43 14.47 15.00
C GLY A 454 19.65 13.61 14.71
N GLU A 455 20.84 14.20 14.94
CA GLU A 455 22.14 13.53 14.79
C GLU A 455 22.17 12.16 15.49
N GLY A 456 22.69 11.15 14.81
CA GLY A 456 22.75 9.76 15.30
C GLY A 456 21.39 9.08 15.44
N GLY A 457 20.32 9.61 14.81
CA GLY A 457 18.97 9.05 14.87
C GLY A 457 18.24 9.32 16.19
N THR A 458 18.55 10.41 16.88
CA THR A 458 17.94 10.79 18.16
C THR A 458 16.63 11.55 17.99
N ASN A 459 15.74 11.49 18.98
CA ASN A 459 14.44 12.19 19.00
C ASN A 459 13.57 11.92 17.76
N SER A 460 13.58 10.67 17.29
CA SER A 460 12.77 10.27 16.14
C SER A 460 11.28 10.50 16.41
N HIS A 461 10.58 11.09 15.46
CA HIS A 461 9.12 11.30 15.54
C HIS A 461 8.55 11.61 14.17
N THR A 462 7.24 11.44 14.01
CA THR A 462 6.55 11.75 12.76
C THR A 462 5.83 13.08 12.86
N VAL A 463 5.96 13.90 11.82
CA VAL A 463 5.30 15.20 11.69
C VAL A 463 4.55 15.30 10.36
N LEU A 464 3.52 16.15 10.32
CA LEU A 464 2.91 16.58 9.06
C LEU A 464 3.93 17.39 8.26
N PHE A 465 4.07 17.11 6.95
CA PHE A 465 4.96 17.90 6.08
C PHE A 465 4.61 19.40 6.10
N SER A 466 3.32 19.74 6.19
CA SER A 466 2.85 21.12 6.29
C SER A 466 3.33 21.90 7.53
N ASP A 467 3.74 21.18 8.57
CA ASP A 467 4.31 21.73 9.81
C ASP A 467 5.84 21.53 9.89
N TYR A 468 6.45 20.84 8.91
CA TYR A 468 7.87 20.57 8.85
C TYR A 468 8.62 21.79 8.29
N THR A 469 9.62 22.27 9.01
CA THR A 469 10.33 23.52 8.68
C THR A 469 11.66 23.26 7.98
N GLU A 470 12.14 24.27 7.26
CA GLU A 470 13.47 24.23 6.63
C GLU A 470 14.58 24.03 7.69
N GLU A 471 14.43 24.63 8.90
CA GLU A 471 15.38 24.45 9.99
C GLU A 471 15.43 22.99 10.48
N GLN A 472 14.28 22.31 10.56
CA GLN A 472 14.23 20.89 10.90
C GLN A 472 14.87 20.04 9.81
N ALA A 473 14.52 20.29 8.54
CA ALA A 473 15.12 19.58 7.41
C ALA A 473 16.64 19.74 7.36
N ASP A 474 17.15 20.94 7.63
CA ASP A 474 18.59 21.24 7.68
C ASP A 474 19.29 20.55 8.86
N ALA A 475 18.59 20.34 9.98
CA ALA A 475 19.09 19.67 11.18
C ALA A 475 18.89 18.16 11.16
N HIS A 476 18.20 17.61 10.16
CA HIS A 476 17.85 16.19 10.09
C HIS A 476 19.08 15.28 10.02
N GLY A 477 19.11 14.25 10.87
CA GLY A 477 20.26 13.35 10.99
C GLY A 477 20.58 12.54 9.73
N ILE A 478 19.62 12.32 8.83
CA ILE A 478 19.83 11.66 7.52
C ILE A 478 20.87 12.37 6.67
N ARG A 479 21.05 13.68 6.86
CA ARG A 479 21.96 14.53 6.07
C ARG A 479 23.45 14.20 6.29
N GLU A 480 23.78 13.44 7.32
CA GLU A 480 25.16 12.92 7.47
C GLU A 480 25.60 12.11 6.24
N ASN A 481 24.68 11.36 5.64
CA ASN A 481 24.95 10.52 4.48
C ASN A 481 24.21 10.98 3.21
N ASN A 482 23.18 11.81 3.34
CA ASN A 482 22.32 12.32 2.25
C ASN A 482 22.18 13.84 2.38
N PRO A 483 23.25 14.63 2.08
CA PRO A 483 23.27 16.07 2.32
C PRO A 483 22.25 16.86 1.47
N GLU A 484 21.67 16.25 0.44
CA GLU A 484 20.61 16.80 -0.40
C GLU A 484 19.24 16.82 0.27
N PHE A 485 19.03 16.06 1.36
CA PHE A 485 17.74 16.04 2.05
C PHE A 485 17.37 17.42 2.57
N SER A 486 16.22 17.92 2.14
CA SER A 486 15.74 19.30 2.37
C SER A 486 14.22 19.34 2.12
N LEU A 487 13.55 20.44 2.47
CA LEU A 487 12.14 20.63 2.09
C LEU A 487 11.93 20.55 0.58
N GLU A 488 12.86 21.09 -0.21
CA GLU A 488 12.79 21.03 -1.68
C GLU A 488 12.93 19.60 -2.18
N TYR A 489 13.86 18.82 -1.58
CA TYR A 489 14.00 17.39 -1.88
C TYR A 489 12.70 16.62 -1.60
N ILE A 490 12.16 16.75 -0.38
CA ILE A 490 10.91 16.08 0.03
C ILE A 490 9.77 16.44 -0.92
N LYS A 491 9.61 17.73 -1.19
CA LYS A 491 8.59 18.23 -2.12
C LYS A 491 8.77 17.68 -3.53
N GLY A 492 10.01 17.57 -4.00
CA GLY A 492 10.33 16.98 -5.30
C GLY A 492 9.94 15.50 -5.37
N VAL A 493 10.19 14.71 -4.31
CA VAL A 493 9.76 13.31 -4.21
C VAL A 493 8.23 13.21 -4.25
N LEU A 494 7.53 14.04 -3.46
CA LEU A 494 6.07 14.05 -3.40
C LEU A 494 5.45 14.40 -4.77
N GLU A 495 5.86 15.52 -5.38
CA GLU A 495 5.32 16.00 -6.67
C GLU A 495 5.69 15.08 -7.86
N THR A 496 6.75 14.27 -7.74
CA THR A 496 7.14 13.32 -8.78
C THR A 496 6.31 12.03 -8.72
N ASN A 497 5.97 11.58 -7.50
CA ASN A 497 5.41 10.25 -7.28
C ASN A 497 3.92 10.26 -6.93
N ILE A 498 3.33 11.40 -6.60
CA ILE A 498 1.89 11.54 -6.29
C ILE A 498 1.26 12.52 -7.28
N SER A 499 0.13 12.13 -7.86
CA SER A 499 -0.68 12.99 -8.72
C SER A 499 -1.16 14.22 -7.96
N GLY A 500 -1.08 15.39 -8.61
CA GLY A 500 -1.62 16.65 -8.05
C GLY A 500 -3.12 16.63 -7.78
N ASP A 501 -3.86 15.65 -8.30
CA ASP A 501 -5.28 15.45 -8.00
C ASP A 501 -5.51 14.93 -6.56
N PHE A 502 -4.49 14.31 -5.95
CA PHE A 502 -4.58 13.72 -4.61
C PHE A 502 -3.60 14.32 -3.61
N LEU A 503 -2.47 14.86 -4.06
CA LEU A 503 -1.44 15.42 -3.19
C LEU A 503 -1.97 16.66 -2.47
N TYR A 504 -1.99 16.63 -1.12
CA TYR A 504 -2.48 17.71 -0.29
C TYR A 504 -1.38 18.27 0.60
N LEU A 505 -0.82 19.41 0.24
CA LEU A 505 0.35 20.02 0.89
C LEU A 505 -0.01 21.03 1.99
N ASP A 506 -1.28 21.46 2.07
CA ASP A 506 -1.73 22.38 3.12
C ASP A 506 -1.89 21.67 4.46
N ASN A 507 -2.02 22.44 5.54
CA ASN A 507 -2.21 21.85 6.86
C ASN A 507 -3.67 21.42 7.07
N PRO A 508 -3.97 20.11 7.16
CA PRO A 508 -5.33 19.62 7.20
C PRO A 508 -6.08 20.03 8.47
N LEU A 509 -5.38 20.30 9.58
CA LEU A 509 -5.98 20.75 10.85
C LEU A 509 -6.49 22.19 10.79
N LYS A 510 -6.06 22.98 9.80
CA LYS A 510 -6.55 24.36 9.64
C LYS A 510 -7.85 24.43 8.85
N ASP A 511 -8.14 23.42 8.04
CA ASP A 511 -9.38 23.38 7.26
C ASP A 511 -10.57 23.07 8.14
N SER A 512 -10.46 22.10 9.04
CA SER A 512 -11.51 21.74 10.00
C SER A 512 -11.91 22.92 10.91
N ALA A 513 -10.95 23.81 11.24
CA ALA A 513 -11.20 25.03 11.99
C ALA A 513 -11.95 26.12 11.18
N ALA A 514 -11.88 26.08 9.85
CA ALA A 514 -12.55 27.05 8.98
C ALA A 514 -14.01 26.67 8.68
N GLU A 515 -14.32 25.37 8.66
CA GLU A 515 -15.68 24.85 8.44
C GLU A 515 -16.55 24.86 9.70
N GLY A 516 -15.95 25.00 10.90
CA GLY A 516 -16.64 25.06 12.20
C GLY A 516 -17.03 26.47 12.68
N ASN A 517 -16.78 27.54 11.89
CA ASN A 517 -17.17 28.93 12.12
C ASN A 517 -18.19 29.38 11.07
#